data_b28a88abde280c184ad4e1e72c12946d
#
_entry.id   b28a88abde280c184ad4e1e72c12946d
#
_cell.length_a   1.000
_cell.length_b   1.000
_cell.length_c   1.000
_cell.angle_alpha   90.00
_cell.angle_beta   90.00
_cell.angle_gamma   90.00
#
_symmetry.space_group_name_H-M   'P 1'
#
loop_
_entity.id
_entity.type
_entity.pdbx_description
1 polymer ?
#
loop_
_entity_poly.entity_id
_entity_poly.type
_entity_poly.pdbx_seq_one_letter_code
_entity_poly.pdbx_strand_id
1 'polypeptide(L)'
;MDRLMKKLGLLALCTGLSFAVHAVTPQAEAPAEQNVKIDSVVVTGARYASDIRHLPMTVSVVGREKIEQSLQPSLLPTLTEQVPGLFTTARGIMGYGVSDGAAGGISLRGLSGGSGRLMVLIDGHPQYMGLMGHPIADAYQSLMAERVEVLRGPASVLYGSNAMGGVVNIVTRGMREDGVKTYADIGYGSYNTLQTEATNRIRKGRFTSVVSGSYNRTDGHRADMGFEQYGGYAKLGYEISQAWNVRADVNVTHFNASQPGTVTNPMADADQRITRGMTSLSVENNYGRTSGALSLFYNWGRHRINDGYTVDPNDTNNPKDYRFNSRDDMMGVSWHQSAR
;
A
#
# COMPACT_ATOMS: atom_id res chain seq x y z
N MET A 1 -19.58 -41.07 -3.53
CA MET A 1 -18.46 -40.92 -4.51
C MET A 1 -18.74 -39.88 -5.60
N ASP A 2 -19.89 -39.21 -5.56
CA ASP A 2 -20.36 -38.32 -6.66
C ASP A 2 -20.33 -36.79 -6.34
N ARG A 3 -19.76 -36.39 -5.22
CA ARG A 3 -19.61 -34.94 -4.86
C ARG A 3 -18.18 -34.40 -4.99
N LEU A 4 -17.21 -35.26 -5.29
CA LEU A 4 -15.80 -34.85 -5.43
C LEU A 4 -15.42 -34.48 -6.88
N MET A 5 -16.18 -34.92 -7.86
CA MET A 5 -15.88 -34.72 -9.29
C MET A 5 -16.41 -33.40 -9.89
N LYS A 6 -17.27 -32.65 -9.17
CA LYS A 6 -17.80 -31.36 -9.67
C LYS A 6 -16.97 -30.14 -9.28
N LYS A 7 -15.91 -30.28 -8.48
CA LYS A 7 -15.01 -29.19 -8.11
C LYS A 7 -13.68 -29.14 -8.89
N LEU A 8 -13.43 -30.14 -9.73
CA LEU A 8 -12.22 -30.19 -10.58
C LEU A 8 -12.41 -29.61 -12.00
N GLY A 9 -13.60 -29.19 -12.36
CA GLY A 9 -13.93 -28.72 -13.72
C GLY A 9 -13.57 -27.26 -14.02
N LEU A 10 -13.05 -26.48 -13.08
CA LEU A 10 -12.76 -25.04 -13.28
C LEU A 10 -11.25 -24.71 -13.29
N LEU A 11 -10.39 -25.72 -13.30
CA LEU A 11 -8.92 -25.55 -13.30
C LEU A 11 -8.24 -25.93 -14.64
N ALA A 12 -9.01 -26.16 -15.68
CA ALA A 12 -8.50 -26.71 -16.96
C ALA A 12 -8.39 -25.65 -18.08
N LEU A 13 -8.33 -24.35 -17.79
CA LEU A 13 -8.18 -23.32 -18.84
C LEU A 13 -6.91 -22.47 -18.74
N CYS A 14 -5.87 -22.96 -18.06
CA CYS A 14 -4.54 -22.33 -18.01
C CYS A 14 -3.42 -23.27 -18.48
N THR A 15 -3.66 -24.11 -19.48
CA THR A 15 -2.61 -24.93 -20.10
C THR A 15 -2.04 -24.19 -21.30
N GLY A 16 -0.94 -23.49 -21.11
CA GLY A 16 -0.23 -22.82 -22.20
C GLY A 16 0.99 -21.97 -21.80
N LEU A 17 1.40 -21.95 -20.55
CA LEU A 17 2.65 -21.29 -20.16
C LEU A 17 3.72 -22.36 -19.84
N SER A 18 4.58 -22.65 -20.82
CA SER A 18 5.83 -23.36 -20.58
C SER A 18 6.75 -22.45 -19.76
N PHE A 19 6.96 -22.76 -18.49
CA PHE A 19 7.99 -22.12 -17.68
C PHE A 19 9.34 -22.69 -18.10
N ALA A 20 10.09 -21.96 -18.91
CA ALA A 20 11.52 -22.20 -19.06
C ALA A 20 12.24 -21.66 -17.82
N VAL A 21 12.51 -22.50 -16.86
CA VAL A 21 13.43 -22.18 -15.75
C VAL A 21 14.84 -22.14 -16.33
N HIS A 22 15.34 -20.95 -16.62
CA HIS A 22 16.75 -20.76 -16.91
C HIS A 22 17.48 -20.67 -15.56
N ALA A 23 18.25 -21.70 -15.24
CA ALA A 23 19.21 -21.62 -14.15
C ALA A 23 20.28 -20.58 -14.54
N VAL A 24 20.22 -19.41 -13.91
CA VAL A 24 21.25 -18.39 -14.03
C VAL A 24 22.42 -18.82 -13.15
N THR A 25 23.51 -19.32 -13.77
CA THR A 25 24.80 -19.44 -13.10
C THR A 25 25.28 -18.05 -12.70
N PRO A 26 25.65 -17.79 -11.44
CA PRO A 26 26.20 -16.51 -11.06
C PRO A 26 27.61 -16.34 -11.68
N GLN A 27 27.66 -15.54 -12.72
CA GLN A 27 28.94 -15.04 -13.22
C GLN A 27 29.32 -13.87 -12.31
N ALA A 28 30.40 -14.01 -11.55
CA ALA A 28 30.95 -12.96 -10.73
C ALA A 28 31.48 -11.84 -11.66
N GLU A 29 30.66 -10.85 -11.97
CA GLU A 29 31.14 -9.61 -12.55
C GLU A 29 31.71 -8.74 -11.42
N ALA A 30 32.90 -8.19 -11.66
CA ALA A 30 33.55 -7.21 -10.79
C ALA A 30 32.61 -6.03 -10.54
N PRO A 31 32.68 -5.39 -9.35
CA PRO A 31 31.78 -4.29 -9.04
C PRO A 31 32.05 -3.12 -9.99
N ALA A 32 31.21 -2.99 -11.01
CA ALA A 32 31.08 -1.73 -11.72
C ALA A 32 30.65 -0.67 -10.69
N GLU A 33 31.36 0.44 -10.61
CA GLU A 33 30.94 1.60 -9.83
C GLU A 33 29.52 1.94 -10.27
N GLN A 34 28.54 1.47 -9.50
CA GLN A 34 27.16 1.87 -9.68
C GLN A 34 27.10 3.35 -9.33
N ASN A 35 27.07 4.19 -10.37
CA ASN A 35 26.50 5.53 -10.25
C ASN A 35 25.08 5.34 -9.70
N VAL A 36 24.95 5.42 -8.40
CA VAL A 36 23.66 5.47 -7.70
C VAL A 36 22.98 6.73 -8.24
N LYS A 37 22.20 6.57 -9.30
CA LYS A 37 21.20 7.56 -9.66
C LYS A 37 20.22 7.56 -8.49
N ILE A 38 20.49 8.40 -7.50
CA ILE A 38 19.50 8.79 -6.52
C ILE A 38 18.34 9.29 -7.37
N ASP A 39 17.16 8.72 -7.17
CA ASP A 39 15.94 9.21 -7.80
C ASP A 39 15.72 10.64 -7.29
N SER A 40 16.34 11.59 -8.00
CA SER A 40 16.40 12.99 -7.59
C SER A 40 15.08 13.73 -7.86
N VAL A 41 14.15 13.07 -8.54
CA VAL A 41 12.90 13.69 -8.96
C VAL A 41 11.74 13.18 -8.12
N VAL A 42 11.11 14.08 -7.39
CA VAL A 42 9.94 13.82 -6.55
C VAL A 42 8.75 14.69 -6.95
N VAL A 43 7.56 14.20 -6.72
CA VAL A 43 6.30 14.89 -7.04
C VAL A 43 5.68 15.53 -5.79
N THR A 44 5.88 14.90 -4.63
CA THR A 44 5.19 15.23 -3.37
C THR A 44 5.49 16.65 -2.88
N GLY A 45 6.71 17.13 -3.06
CA GLY A 45 7.11 18.44 -2.51
C GLY A 45 6.58 19.65 -3.28
N ALA A 46 6.20 19.49 -4.53
CA ALA A 46 5.82 20.62 -5.39
C ALA A 46 4.58 20.36 -6.25
N ARG A 47 3.96 19.16 -6.15
CA ARG A 47 2.90 18.67 -7.05
C ARG A 47 3.26 18.59 -8.53
N TYR A 48 4.53 18.74 -8.86
CA TYR A 48 5.11 18.50 -10.18
C TYR A 48 6.49 17.87 -10.00
N ALA A 49 7.00 17.21 -11.04
CA ALA A 49 8.33 16.59 -11.01
C ALA A 49 9.41 17.65 -10.75
N SER A 50 10.02 17.60 -9.59
CA SER A 50 11.08 18.50 -9.13
C SER A 50 12.29 17.74 -8.65
N ASP A 51 13.47 18.32 -8.83
CA ASP A 51 14.67 17.80 -8.19
C ASP A 51 14.59 18.04 -6.68
N ILE A 52 14.79 16.98 -5.90
CA ILE A 52 14.73 17.01 -4.43
C ILE A 52 15.66 18.07 -3.82
N ARG A 53 16.77 18.37 -4.49
CA ARG A 53 17.77 19.37 -4.07
C ARG A 53 17.25 20.81 -4.14
N HIS A 54 16.23 21.05 -4.95
CA HIS A 54 15.62 22.37 -5.14
C HIS A 54 14.34 22.57 -4.33
N LEU A 55 13.94 21.58 -3.53
CA LEU A 55 12.76 21.69 -2.67
C LEU A 55 13.14 22.35 -1.32
N PRO A 56 12.39 23.34 -0.86
CA PRO A 56 12.58 23.95 0.46
C PRO A 56 12.09 23.05 1.61
N MET A 57 12.03 21.74 1.39
CA MET A 57 11.43 20.74 2.28
C MET A 57 12.28 19.50 2.32
N THR A 58 12.26 18.80 3.46
CA THR A 58 12.97 17.53 3.59
C THR A 58 12.11 16.39 3.06
N VAL A 59 12.53 15.78 1.97
CA VAL A 59 11.88 14.62 1.37
C VAL A 59 12.80 13.40 1.46
N SER A 60 12.26 12.26 1.87
CA SER A 60 12.92 10.95 1.76
C SER A 60 12.26 10.16 0.64
N VAL A 61 13.05 9.46 -0.16
CA VAL A 61 12.56 8.59 -1.23
C VAL A 61 13.01 7.17 -0.96
N VAL A 62 12.06 6.25 -0.97
CA VAL A 62 12.31 4.81 -0.87
C VAL A 62 11.94 4.19 -2.22
N GLY A 63 12.93 3.82 -2.99
CA GLY A 63 12.76 3.26 -4.33
C GLY A 63 12.39 1.79 -4.34
N ARG A 64 11.99 1.29 -5.51
CA ARG A 64 11.52 -0.09 -5.71
C ARG A 64 12.53 -1.14 -5.26
N GLU A 65 13.80 -0.94 -5.53
CA GLU A 65 14.85 -1.86 -5.11
C GLU A 65 14.83 -2.12 -3.59
N LYS A 66 14.69 -1.08 -2.78
CA LYS A 66 14.60 -1.21 -1.31
C LYS A 66 13.32 -1.90 -0.88
N ILE A 67 12.21 -1.63 -1.56
CA ILE A 67 10.92 -2.27 -1.29
C ILE A 67 11.02 -3.78 -1.60
N GLU A 68 11.63 -4.17 -2.71
CA GLU A 68 11.83 -5.58 -3.09
C GLU A 68 12.80 -6.30 -2.15
N GLN A 69 13.91 -5.66 -1.79
CA GLN A 69 14.89 -6.23 -0.84
C GLN A 69 14.32 -6.49 0.55
N SER A 70 13.30 -5.74 0.96
CA SER A 70 12.67 -5.92 2.27
C SER A 70 11.85 -7.20 2.38
N LEU A 71 11.38 -7.75 1.26
CA LEU A 71 10.51 -8.94 1.19
C LEU A 71 9.26 -8.83 2.08
N GLN A 72 8.79 -7.59 2.30
CA GLN A 72 7.63 -7.32 3.15
C GLN A 72 6.38 -7.06 2.29
N PRO A 73 5.22 -7.66 2.60
CA PRO A 73 3.98 -7.38 1.89
C PRO A 73 3.44 -5.97 2.16
N SER A 74 3.80 -5.38 3.30
CA SER A 74 3.48 -4.00 3.67
C SER A 74 4.67 -3.08 3.44
N LEU A 75 4.39 -1.83 3.03
CA LEU A 75 5.40 -0.78 2.89
C LEU A 75 5.94 -0.28 4.24
N LEU A 76 5.19 -0.42 5.33
CA LEU A 76 5.49 0.25 6.60
C LEU A 76 6.80 -0.18 7.25
N PRO A 77 7.20 -1.47 7.30
CA PRO A 77 8.50 -1.86 7.82
C PRO A 77 9.65 -1.20 7.07
N THR A 78 9.61 -1.23 5.74
CA THR A 78 10.62 -0.61 4.88
C THR A 78 10.70 0.90 5.11
N LEU A 79 9.56 1.56 5.26
CA LEU A 79 9.53 3.00 5.55
C LEU A 79 10.10 3.31 6.93
N THR A 80 9.83 2.48 7.94
CA THR A 80 10.39 2.65 9.29
C THR A 80 11.91 2.54 9.29
N GLU A 81 12.46 1.65 8.49
CA GLU A 81 13.92 1.46 8.35
C GLU A 81 14.59 2.58 7.56
N GLN A 82 13.96 3.07 6.50
CA GLN A 82 14.58 3.94 5.51
C GLN A 82 14.29 5.44 5.74
N VAL A 83 13.25 5.77 6.51
CA VAL A 83 12.81 7.18 6.69
C VAL A 83 13.08 7.65 8.12
N PRO A 84 14.06 8.53 8.33
CA PRO A 84 14.37 9.03 9.66
C PRO A 84 13.19 9.72 10.34
N GLY A 85 12.85 9.24 11.53
CA GLY A 85 11.75 9.76 12.34
C GLY A 85 10.37 9.27 11.97
N LEU A 86 10.25 8.34 11.02
CA LEU A 86 9.01 7.60 10.79
C LEU A 86 9.02 6.35 11.69
N PHE A 87 7.93 6.14 12.39
CA PHE A 87 7.76 5.02 13.28
C PHE A 87 6.37 4.40 13.09
N THR A 88 6.31 3.07 13.09
CA THR A 88 5.07 2.31 13.02
C THR A 88 5.06 1.22 14.08
N THR A 89 3.88 0.88 14.58
CA THR A 89 3.73 -0.24 15.51
C THR A 89 3.05 -1.40 14.79
N ALA A 90 3.69 -2.56 14.80
CA ALA A 90 3.14 -3.80 14.26
C ALA A 90 2.53 -4.67 15.37
N ARG A 91 1.53 -5.45 15.04
CA ARG A 91 0.89 -6.38 16.00
C ARG A 91 1.70 -7.65 16.22
N GLY A 92 2.54 -7.99 15.29
CA GLY A 92 3.33 -9.22 15.31
C GLY A 92 4.03 -9.43 13.98
N ILE A 93 3.93 -10.65 13.46
CA ILE A 93 4.59 -11.03 12.19
C ILE A 93 3.94 -10.31 11.00
N MET A 94 2.61 -10.22 11.01
CA MET A 94 1.82 -9.48 10.03
C MET A 94 0.70 -8.72 10.72
N GLY A 95 0.21 -7.70 10.02
CA GLY A 95 -0.93 -6.91 10.44
C GLY A 95 -0.57 -5.75 11.35
N TYR A 96 -1.33 -4.68 11.20
CA TYR A 96 -1.19 -3.43 11.96
C TYR A 96 -2.45 -3.13 12.78
N GLY A 97 -3.63 -3.43 12.24
CA GLY A 97 -4.91 -3.16 12.91
C GLY A 97 -5.26 -1.67 12.95
N VAL A 98 -6.41 -1.34 13.52
CA VAL A 98 -6.97 0.03 13.56
C VAL A 98 -7.61 0.40 14.90
N SER A 99 -7.85 -0.52 15.82
CA SER A 99 -8.50 -0.22 17.10
C SER A 99 -7.53 0.31 18.14
N ASP A 100 -8.08 0.88 19.20
CA ASP A 100 -7.33 1.40 20.34
C ASP A 100 -6.45 0.31 20.95
N GLY A 101 -5.19 0.64 21.22
CA GLY A 101 -4.19 -0.34 21.64
C GLY A 101 -3.72 -1.30 20.55
N ALA A 102 -4.32 -1.27 19.37
CA ALA A 102 -3.80 -1.97 18.20
C ALA A 102 -2.61 -1.21 17.62
N ALA A 103 -1.74 -1.97 17.00
CA ALA A 103 -0.75 -1.43 16.11
C ALA A 103 -1.43 -0.74 14.91
N GLY A 104 -0.67 -0.02 14.11
CA GLY A 104 -1.19 0.71 12.95
C GLY A 104 -1.12 2.21 13.15
N GLY A 105 -0.64 2.64 14.30
CA GLY A 105 -0.19 4.01 14.49
C GLY A 105 1.04 4.27 13.63
N ILE A 106 0.88 5.15 12.64
CA ILE A 106 2.00 5.71 11.89
C ILE A 106 2.32 7.06 12.51
N SER A 107 3.56 7.25 12.95
CA SER A 107 4.01 8.54 13.46
C SER A 107 5.20 9.06 12.66
N LEU A 108 5.27 10.36 12.50
CA LEU A 108 6.38 11.03 11.86
C LEU A 108 6.89 12.15 12.77
N ARG A 109 8.16 12.06 13.20
CA ARG A 109 8.79 13.01 14.12
C ARG A 109 8.00 13.23 15.41
N GLY A 110 7.44 12.15 15.99
CA GLY A 110 6.66 12.18 17.22
C GLY A 110 5.19 12.67 17.04
N LEU A 111 4.80 13.08 15.84
CA LEU A 111 3.42 13.37 15.53
C LEU A 111 2.74 12.07 15.12
N SER A 112 1.92 11.51 15.99
CA SER A 112 1.18 10.28 15.71
C SER A 112 0.13 10.49 14.61
N GLY A 113 -0.05 9.50 13.75
CA GLY A 113 -1.00 9.50 12.64
C GLY A 113 -2.48 9.37 13.05
N GLY A 114 -2.81 9.65 14.32
CA GLY A 114 -4.19 9.88 14.72
C GLY A 114 -4.76 11.08 13.96
N SER A 115 -6.06 11.10 13.79
CA SER A 115 -6.83 12.03 12.97
C SER A 115 -6.14 13.35 12.60
N GLY A 116 -5.79 13.50 11.32
CA GLY A 116 -5.44 14.81 10.77
C GLY A 116 -3.97 15.22 10.80
N ARG A 117 -3.02 14.36 11.20
CA ARG A 117 -1.62 14.78 11.39
C ARG A 117 -0.66 14.29 10.32
N LEU A 118 -0.93 13.14 9.72
CA LEU A 118 -0.12 12.56 8.66
C LEU A 118 -1.01 12.15 7.50
N MET A 119 -0.76 12.73 6.33
CA MET A 119 -1.48 12.39 5.10
C MET A 119 -0.80 11.24 4.38
N VAL A 120 -1.55 10.20 4.06
CA VAL A 120 -1.11 9.16 3.13
C VAL A 120 -1.82 9.35 1.80
N LEU A 121 -1.05 9.28 0.71
CA LEU A 121 -1.53 9.44 -0.66
C LEU A 121 -1.15 8.20 -1.48
N ILE A 122 -1.98 7.87 -2.46
CA ILE A 122 -1.62 6.98 -3.57
C ILE A 122 -1.73 7.81 -4.85
N ASP A 123 -0.63 7.94 -5.59
CA ASP A 123 -0.50 8.81 -6.77
C ASP A 123 -1.08 10.23 -6.55
N GLY A 124 -0.90 10.78 -5.34
CA GLY A 124 -1.40 12.10 -4.96
C GLY A 124 -2.86 12.15 -4.46
N HIS A 125 -3.57 11.02 -4.42
CA HIS A 125 -4.95 10.94 -3.95
C HIS A 125 -5.01 10.54 -2.46
N PRO A 126 -5.71 11.30 -1.60
CA PRO A 126 -5.75 11.05 -0.16
C PRO A 126 -6.32 9.68 0.20
N GLN A 127 -5.67 9.03 1.17
CA GLN A 127 -6.05 7.73 1.70
C GLN A 127 -6.26 7.80 3.21
N TYR A 128 -7.49 7.93 3.66
CA TYR A 128 -7.83 7.87 5.08
C TYR A 128 -9.28 7.38 5.30
N MET A 129 -9.54 6.87 6.47
CA MET A 129 -10.85 6.41 6.87
C MET A 129 -11.72 7.60 7.27
N GLY A 130 -12.74 7.91 6.46
CA GLY A 130 -13.85 8.81 6.68
C GLY A 130 -13.65 9.89 7.75
N LEU A 131 -14.62 10.01 8.65
CA LEU A 131 -14.65 11.02 9.71
C LEU A 131 -13.46 10.92 10.69
N MET A 132 -12.97 9.72 10.98
CA MET A 132 -11.89 9.51 11.93
C MET A 132 -10.52 9.89 11.39
N GLY A 133 -10.36 10.02 10.07
CA GLY A 133 -9.10 10.42 9.44
C GLY A 133 -7.93 9.45 9.68
N HIS A 134 -8.21 8.22 10.11
CA HIS A 134 -7.16 7.23 10.37
C HIS A 134 -6.60 6.66 9.07
N PRO A 135 -5.29 6.57 8.93
CA PRO A 135 -4.69 5.72 7.91
C PRO A 135 -4.98 4.24 8.23
N ILE A 136 -5.38 3.48 7.22
CA ILE A 136 -5.54 2.02 7.35
C ILE A 136 -4.26 1.36 6.89
N ALA A 137 -3.37 1.13 7.82
CA ALA A 137 -1.99 0.71 7.59
C ALA A 137 -1.86 -0.57 6.74
N ASP A 138 -2.74 -1.54 6.96
CA ASP A 138 -2.77 -2.79 6.22
C ASP A 138 -3.18 -2.65 4.74
N ALA A 139 -3.69 -1.47 4.32
CA ALA A 139 -3.99 -1.19 2.92
C ALA A 139 -2.76 -0.74 2.11
N TYR A 140 -1.63 -0.41 2.75
CA TYR A 140 -0.43 0.10 2.08
C TYR A 140 0.52 -1.03 1.69
N GLN A 141 0.18 -1.73 0.61
CA GLN A 141 0.89 -2.91 0.14
C GLN A 141 2.06 -2.58 -0.78
N SER A 142 3.12 -3.38 -0.67
CA SER A 142 4.35 -3.26 -1.49
C SER A 142 4.10 -3.52 -2.97
N LEU A 143 3.12 -4.37 -3.29
CA LEU A 143 2.83 -4.83 -4.66
C LEU A 143 2.56 -3.69 -5.64
N MET A 144 1.91 -2.61 -5.21
CA MET A 144 1.54 -1.50 -6.10
C MET A 144 2.62 -0.43 -6.22
N ALA A 145 3.58 -0.37 -5.28
CA ALA A 145 4.50 0.75 -5.17
C ALA A 145 5.70 0.63 -6.11
N GLU A 146 5.99 1.67 -6.85
CA GLU A 146 7.26 1.89 -7.55
C GLU A 146 8.27 2.56 -6.62
N ARG A 147 7.81 3.54 -5.86
CA ARG A 147 8.56 4.22 -4.81
C ARG A 147 7.61 4.85 -3.80
N VAL A 148 8.14 5.22 -2.66
CA VAL A 148 7.43 6.03 -1.68
C VAL A 148 8.20 7.31 -1.41
N GLU A 149 7.51 8.44 -1.49
CA GLU A 149 8.04 9.76 -1.21
C GLU A 149 7.49 10.23 0.13
N VAL A 150 8.36 10.54 1.09
CA VAL A 150 7.94 10.99 2.41
C VAL A 150 8.40 12.42 2.65
N LEU A 151 7.45 13.34 2.64
CA LEU A 151 7.65 14.72 2.99
C LEU A 151 7.61 14.86 4.51
N ARG A 152 8.73 15.27 5.11
CA ARG A 152 8.90 15.37 6.56
C ARG A 152 8.78 16.81 7.05
N GLY A 153 7.56 17.21 7.39
CA GLY A 153 7.25 18.55 7.88
C GLY A 153 5.88 19.03 7.40
N PRO A 154 5.46 20.22 7.77
CA PRO A 154 4.14 20.74 7.47
C PRO A 154 3.94 20.91 5.97
N ALA A 155 2.89 20.29 5.45
CA ALA A 155 2.52 20.33 4.04
C ALA A 155 1.05 20.72 3.82
N SER A 156 0.42 21.31 4.83
CA SER A 156 -1.01 21.64 4.82
C SER A 156 -1.39 22.65 3.73
N VAL A 157 -0.47 23.51 3.32
CA VAL A 157 -0.69 24.45 2.21
C VAL A 157 -0.91 23.71 0.88
N LEU A 158 -0.24 22.55 0.70
CA LEU A 158 -0.34 21.76 -0.53
C LEU A 158 -1.43 20.69 -0.46
N TYR A 159 -1.65 20.10 0.72
CA TYR A 159 -2.43 18.88 0.87
C TYR A 159 -3.60 19.00 1.86
N GLY A 160 -3.80 20.16 2.48
CA GLY A 160 -4.89 20.40 3.42
C GLY A 160 -4.55 20.03 4.87
N SER A 161 -5.53 20.12 5.75
CA SER A 161 -5.39 20.06 7.21
C SER A 161 -4.77 18.76 7.73
N ASN A 162 -4.95 17.64 7.02
CA ASN A 162 -4.42 16.34 7.44
C ASN A 162 -2.92 16.14 7.17
N ALA A 163 -2.22 17.14 6.65
CA ALA A 163 -0.80 17.08 6.33
C ALA A 163 0.07 17.95 7.25
N MET A 164 -0.32 18.12 8.52
CA MET A 164 0.42 18.97 9.47
C MET A 164 1.80 18.42 9.83
N GLY A 165 1.94 17.11 9.99
CA GLY A 165 3.19 16.44 10.33
C GLY A 165 4.00 15.99 9.11
N GLY A 166 3.35 15.85 7.96
CA GLY A 166 3.97 15.39 6.73
C GLY A 166 3.02 14.65 5.80
N VAL A 167 3.61 14.14 4.73
CA VAL A 167 2.91 13.38 3.68
C VAL A 167 3.70 12.15 3.33
N VAL A 168 3.04 11.01 3.23
CA VAL A 168 3.56 9.77 2.65
C VAL A 168 2.83 9.55 1.32
N ASN A 169 3.53 9.67 0.20
CA ASN A 169 2.96 9.46 -1.12
C ASN A 169 3.48 8.17 -1.75
N ILE A 170 2.62 7.22 -1.94
CA ILE A 170 2.89 5.96 -2.63
C ILE A 170 2.71 6.20 -4.12
N VAL A 171 3.83 6.23 -4.85
CA VAL A 171 3.83 6.35 -6.31
C VAL A 171 3.73 4.95 -6.89
N THR A 172 2.69 4.70 -7.68
CA THR A 172 2.39 3.36 -8.17
C THR A 172 3.23 2.96 -9.37
N ARG A 173 3.37 1.65 -9.56
CA ARG A 173 4.14 1.02 -10.65
C ARG A 173 3.60 1.42 -12.01
N GLY A 174 4.52 1.47 -12.97
CA GLY A 174 4.24 1.67 -14.39
C GLY A 174 5.19 0.85 -15.25
N MET A 175 5.10 1.02 -16.57
CA MET A 175 6.03 0.45 -17.54
C MET A 175 6.41 1.49 -18.58
N ARG A 176 7.71 1.78 -18.71
CA ARG A 176 8.23 2.83 -19.59
C ARG A 176 8.65 2.31 -20.96
N GLU A 177 9.09 1.05 -21.03
CA GLU A 177 9.61 0.39 -22.23
C GLU A 177 8.58 -0.58 -22.79
N ASP A 178 8.51 -0.75 -24.08
CA ASP A 178 7.65 -1.73 -24.72
C ASP A 178 8.06 -3.16 -24.33
N GLY A 179 7.08 -4.01 -24.10
CA GLY A 179 7.28 -5.39 -23.71
C GLY A 179 6.32 -5.87 -22.63
N VAL A 180 6.63 -7.03 -22.09
CA VAL A 180 5.91 -7.67 -20.97
C VAL A 180 6.92 -8.01 -19.87
N LYS A 181 6.63 -7.62 -18.64
CA LYS A 181 7.42 -7.98 -17.45
C LYS A 181 6.49 -8.62 -16.43
N THR A 182 6.76 -9.88 -16.08
CA THR A 182 6.02 -10.61 -15.05
C THR A 182 6.96 -10.89 -13.88
N TYR A 183 6.44 -10.65 -12.69
CA TYR A 183 7.10 -10.94 -11.43
C TYR A 183 6.17 -11.81 -10.58
N ALA A 184 6.71 -12.80 -9.91
CA ALA A 184 6.00 -13.59 -8.91
C ALA A 184 6.95 -13.89 -7.75
N ASP A 185 6.42 -13.78 -6.54
CA ASP A 185 7.13 -14.09 -5.31
C ASP A 185 6.26 -14.99 -4.43
N ILE A 186 6.89 -15.97 -3.77
CA ILE A 186 6.26 -16.87 -2.81
C ILE A 186 7.24 -17.07 -1.66
N GLY A 187 6.86 -16.64 -0.48
CA GLY A 187 7.58 -16.83 0.76
C GLY A 187 6.79 -17.71 1.75
N TYR A 188 7.48 -18.62 2.42
CA TYR A 188 6.90 -19.41 3.50
C TYR A 188 7.83 -19.42 4.71
N GLY A 189 7.30 -19.25 5.90
CA GLY A 189 8.08 -19.12 7.12
C GLY A 189 7.37 -19.62 8.38
N SER A 190 7.98 -19.32 9.52
CA SER A 190 7.48 -19.70 10.85
C SER A 190 6.03 -19.26 11.07
N TYR A 191 5.32 -19.98 11.94
CA TYR A 191 3.92 -19.72 12.29
C TYR A 191 2.97 -19.82 11.08
N ASN A 192 3.26 -20.76 10.16
CA ASN A 192 2.48 -20.97 8.95
C ASN A 192 2.31 -19.69 8.11
N THR A 193 3.35 -18.85 8.13
CA THR A 193 3.36 -17.59 7.40
C THR A 193 3.56 -17.85 5.91
N LEU A 194 2.60 -17.45 5.10
CA LEU A 194 2.65 -17.51 3.65
C LEU A 194 2.51 -16.10 3.08
N GLN A 195 3.40 -15.74 2.18
CA GLN A 195 3.37 -14.49 1.43
C GLN A 195 3.39 -14.82 -0.05
N THR A 196 2.49 -14.23 -0.82
CA THR A 196 2.46 -14.42 -2.27
C THR A 196 2.15 -13.11 -2.98
N GLU A 197 2.87 -12.85 -4.04
CA GLU A 197 2.65 -11.71 -4.92
C GLU A 197 2.83 -12.14 -6.37
N ALA A 198 1.96 -11.66 -7.26
CA ALA A 198 2.16 -11.75 -8.69
C ALA A 198 1.83 -10.40 -9.34
N THR A 199 2.70 -9.95 -10.23
CA THR A 199 2.53 -8.69 -10.96
C THR A 199 2.87 -8.90 -12.43
N ASN A 200 1.96 -8.48 -13.30
CA ASN A 200 2.19 -8.42 -14.74
C ASN A 200 2.16 -6.95 -15.19
N ARG A 201 3.15 -6.55 -15.99
CA ARG A 201 3.27 -5.21 -16.57
C ARG A 201 3.44 -5.33 -18.07
N ILE A 202 2.64 -4.59 -18.81
CA ILE A 202 2.66 -4.59 -20.26
C ILE A 202 2.76 -3.15 -20.76
N ARG A 203 3.60 -2.92 -21.76
CA ARG A 203 3.54 -1.74 -22.63
C ARG A 203 3.56 -2.21 -24.07
N LYS A 204 2.64 -1.68 -24.86
CA LYS A 204 2.59 -1.88 -26.32
C LYS A 204 2.23 -0.57 -26.99
N GLY A 205 3.24 0.11 -27.52
CA GLY A 205 3.09 1.44 -28.10
C GLY A 205 2.49 2.43 -27.09
N ARG A 206 1.28 2.90 -27.35
CA ARG A 206 0.57 3.89 -26.53
C ARG A 206 -0.16 3.31 -25.33
N PHE A 207 -0.33 1.99 -25.26
CA PHE A 207 -1.05 1.32 -24.19
C PHE A 207 -0.11 0.81 -23.11
N THR A 208 -0.49 1.00 -21.85
CA THR A 208 0.19 0.43 -20.68
C THR A 208 -0.80 -0.24 -19.75
N SER A 209 -0.40 -1.34 -19.15
CA SER A 209 -1.16 -1.98 -18.07
C SER A 209 -0.23 -2.49 -16.97
N VAL A 210 -0.71 -2.45 -15.74
CA VAL A 210 -0.13 -3.12 -14.58
C VAL A 210 -1.27 -3.84 -13.87
N VAL A 211 -1.10 -5.13 -13.61
CA VAL A 211 -2.05 -5.92 -12.82
C VAL A 211 -1.26 -6.67 -11.77
N SER A 212 -1.65 -6.54 -10.52
CA SER A 212 -1.00 -7.20 -9.39
C SER A 212 -2.04 -7.85 -8.47
N GLY A 213 -1.68 -8.98 -7.88
CA GLY A 213 -2.45 -9.65 -6.85
C GLY A 213 -1.55 -10.22 -5.78
N SER A 214 -2.05 -10.28 -4.54
CA SER A 214 -1.34 -10.87 -3.41
C SER A 214 -2.28 -11.61 -2.49
N TYR A 215 -1.73 -12.62 -1.82
CA TYR A 215 -2.34 -13.31 -0.70
C TYR A 215 -1.31 -13.52 0.38
N ASN A 216 -1.61 -13.09 1.59
CA ASN A 216 -0.72 -13.18 2.73
C ASN A 216 -1.48 -13.74 3.93
N ARG A 217 -0.85 -14.62 4.71
CA ARG A 217 -1.42 -15.14 5.94
C ARG A 217 -0.35 -15.49 6.96
N THR A 218 -0.73 -15.53 8.23
CA THR A 218 0.06 -16.09 9.33
C THR A 218 -0.87 -16.53 10.45
N ASP A 219 -0.48 -17.58 11.17
CA ASP A 219 -1.19 -17.96 12.41
C ASP A 219 -0.76 -17.07 13.60
N GLY A 220 0.35 -16.30 13.43
CA GLY A 220 0.91 -15.44 14.46
C GLY A 220 1.77 -16.19 15.47
N HIS A 221 2.59 -15.45 16.21
CA HIS A 221 3.53 -16.00 17.21
C HIS A 221 2.86 -16.28 18.57
N ARG A 222 1.58 -15.98 18.73
CA ARG A 222 0.74 -16.22 19.89
C ARG A 222 -0.60 -16.81 19.45
N ALA A 223 -1.31 -17.46 20.37
CA ALA A 223 -2.70 -17.84 20.16
C ALA A 223 -3.56 -16.61 19.81
N ASP A 224 -4.53 -16.79 18.94
CA ASP A 224 -5.48 -15.77 18.49
C ASP A 224 -4.83 -14.52 17.85
N MET A 225 -3.66 -14.69 17.22
CA MET A 225 -2.95 -13.64 16.47
C MET A 225 -2.97 -13.83 14.95
N GLY A 226 -3.91 -14.64 14.46
CA GLY A 226 -4.05 -14.89 13.04
C GLY A 226 -4.27 -13.61 12.22
N PHE A 227 -3.69 -13.59 11.03
CA PHE A 227 -3.87 -12.55 10.04
C PHE A 227 -3.99 -13.16 8.64
N GLU A 228 -4.89 -12.62 7.85
CA GLU A 228 -5.10 -13.02 6.46
C GLU A 228 -5.41 -11.77 5.63
N GLN A 229 -4.79 -11.67 4.45
CA GLN A 229 -4.94 -10.50 3.59
C GLN A 229 -4.97 -10.89 2.11
N TYR A 230 -5.87 -10.24 1.38
CA TYR A 230 -5.97 -10.27 -0.08
C TYR A 230 -5.73 -8.87 -0.63
N GLY A 231 -4.88 -8.76 -1.63
CA GLY A 231 -4.59 -7.52 -2.33
C GLY A 231 -4.80 -7.64 -3.82
N GLY A 232 -5.34 -6.59 -4.42
CA GLY A 232 -5.48 -6.47 -5.87
C GLY A 232 -5.23 -5.04 -6.33
N TYR A 233 -4.46 -4.89 -7.41
CA TYR A 233 -4.18 -3.61 -8.03
C TYR A 233 -4.21 -3.75 -9.55
N ALA A 234 -4.88 -2.82 -10.22
CA ALA A 234 -4.84 -2.71 -11.67
C ALA A 234 -4.72 -1.25 -12.08
N LYS A 235 -3.88 -0.98 -13.08
CA LYS A 235 -3.66 0.34 -13.67
C LYS A 235 -3.59 0.21 -15.18
N LEU A 236 -4.36 1.04 -15.87
CA LEU A 236 -4.36 1.15 -17.32
C LEU A 236 -3.97 2.56 -17.71
N GLY A 237 -3.15 2.70 -18.73
CA GLY A 237 -2.74 3.97 -19.29
C GLY A 237 -2.81 3.97 -20.81
N TYR A 238 -3.17 5.10 -21.39
CA TYR A 238 -3.20 5.29 -22.83
C TYR A 238 -2.70 6.69 -23.20
N GLU A 239 -1.66 6.74 -24.03
CA GLU A 239 -1.10 7.97 -24.58
C GLU A 239 -1.94 8.42 -25.77
N ILE A 240 -2.86 9.36 -25.55
CA ILE A 240 -3.70 9.92 -26.61
C ILE A 240 -2.85 10.62 -27.66
N SER A 241 -1.83 11.35 -27.19
CA SER A 241 -0.84 12.04 -28.01
C SER A 241 0.49 12.13 -27.26
N GLN A 242 1.49 12.76 -27.85
CA GLN A 242 2.77 13.05 -27.18
C GLN A 242 2.61 13.96 -25.95
N ALA A 243 1.55 14.77 -25.91
CA ALA A 243 1.30 15.71 -24.85
C ALA A 243 0.18 15.28 -23.89
N TRP A 244 -0.63 14.29 -24.23
CA TRP A 244 -1.80 13.89 -23.45
C TRP A 244 -1.81 12.40 -23.11
N ASN A 245 -2.02 12.11 -21.86
CA ASN A 245 -2.14 10.75 -21.32
C ASN A 245 -3.43 10.61 -20.48
N VAL A 246 -4.09 9.48 -20.60
CA VAL A 246 -5.22 9.08 -19.73
C VAL A 246 -4.80 7.87 -18.94
N ARG A 247 -5.15 7.87 -17.65
CA ARG A 247 -4.83 6.79 -16.73
C ARG A 247 -6.03 6.47 -15.85
N ALA A 248 -6.32 5.19 -15.69
CA ALA A 248 -7.31 4.68 -14.74
C ALA A 248 -6.66 3.62 -13.87
N ASP A 249 -7.00 3.61 -12.59
CA ASP A 249 -6.51 2.60 -11.66
C ASP A 249 -7.59 2.18 -10.65
N VAL A 250 -7.39 0.99 -10.12
CA VAL A 250 -8.15 0.44 -9.00
C VAL A 250 -7.23 -0.32 -8.07
N ASN A 251 -7.41 -0.09 -6.78
CA ASN A 251 -6.76 -0.81 -5.69
C ASN A 251 -7.81 -1.33 -4.71
N VAL A 252 -7.70 -2.59 -4.31
CA VAL A 252 -8.58 -3.20 -3.31
C VAL A 252 -7.74 -4.05 -2.36
N THR A 253 -7.97 -3.87 -1.07
CA THR A 253 -7.38 -4.69 -0.01
C THR A 253 -8.46 -5.17 0.92
N HIS A 254 -8.45 -6.46 1.22
CA HIS A 254 -9.29 -7.07 2.25
C HIS A 254 -8.40 -7.79 3.25
N PHE A 255 -8.66 -7.61 4.54
CA PHE A 255 -7.94 -8.36 5.56
C PHE A 255 -8.82 -8.73 6.75
N ASN A 256 -8.48 -9.85 7.37
CA ASN A 256 -9.00 -10.35 8.61
C ASN A 256 -7.83 -10.41 9.61
N ALA A 257 -8.05 -9.90 10.81
CA ALA A 257 -7.04 -9.87 11.86
C ALA A 257 -7.65 -10.16 13.21
N SER A 258 -7.12 -11.13 13.93
CA SER A 258 -7.47 -11.38 15.33
C SER A 258 -6.67 -10.46 16.25
N GLN A 259 -7.22 -10.11 17.41
CA GLN A 259 -6.64 -9.15 18.34
C GLN A 259 -6.59 -9.69 19.78
N PRO A 260 -5.62 -10.52 20.13
CA PRO A 260 -5.58 -11.18 21.43
C PRO A 260 -5.23 -10.23 22.60
N GLY A 261 -5.10 -8.92 22.36
CA GLY A 261 -4.66 -7.97 23.37
C GLY A 261 -3.18 -8.14 23.77
N THR A 262 -2.77 -7.56 24.88
CA THR A 262 -1.42 -7.73 25.42
C THR A 262 -1.33 -9.03 26.27
N VAL A 263 -0.11 -9.46 26.57
CA VAL A 263 0.10 -10.63 27.46
C VAL A 263 -0.46 -10.38 28.86
N THR A 264 -0.36 -9.14 29.34
CA THR A 264 -0.85 -8.73 30.68
C THR A 264 -2.33 -8.35 30.66
N ASN A 265 -2.92 -8.10 29.52
CA ASN A 265 -4.34 -7.80 29.36
C ASN A 265 -4.86 -8.50 28.09
N PRO A 266 -5.05 -9.82 28.14
CA PRO A 266 -5.53 -10.57 26.98
C PRO A 266 -6.98 -10.21 26.65
N MET A 267 -7.29 -10.23 25.36
CA MET A 267 -8.63 -10.01 24.83
C MET A 267 -9.14 -11.30 24.22
N ALA A 268 -10.40 -11.63 24.48
CA ALA A 268 -11.10 -12.74 23.85
C ALA A 268 -12.12 -12.23 22.82
N ASP A 269 -12.37 -13.00 21.78
CA ASP A 269 -13.35 -12.71 20.71
C ASP A 269 -13.16 -11.33 20.05
N ALA A 270 -11.90 -10.86 19.97
CA ALA A 270 -11.55 -9.62 19.30
C ALA A 270 -11.05 -9.90 17.90
N ASP A 271 -11.71 -9.32 16.89
CA ASP A 271 -11.36 -9.49 15.49
C ASP A 271 -11.68 -8.24 14.66
N GLN A 272 -10.99 -8.12 13.54
CA GLN A 272 -11.22 -7.07 12.57
C GLN A 272 -11.34 -7.65 11.17
N ARG A 273 -12.33 -7.19 10.41
CA ARG A 273 -12.52 -7.51 9.00
C ARG A 273 -12.71 -6.21 8.24
N ILE A 274 -11.73 -5.87 7.43
CA ILE A 274 -11.70 -4.57 6.78
C ILE A 274 -11.48 -4.76 5.27
N THR A 275 -12.26 -4.02 4.49
CA THR A 275 -12.06 -3.86 3.06
C THR A 275 -11.84 -2.39 2.78
N ARG A 276 -10.74 -2.07 2.10
CA ARG A 276 -10.45 -0.73 1.57
C ARG A 276 -10.30 -0.81 0.06
N GLY A 277 -10.80 0.19 -0.62
CA GLY A 277 -10.60 0.31 -2.05
C GLY A 277 -10.49 1.75 -2.50
N MET A 278 -9.85 1.92 -3.64
CA MET A 278 -9.75 3.20 -4.33
C MET A 278 -9.84 2.95 -5.84
N THR A 279 -10.44 3.88 -6.54
CA THR A 279 -10.31 3.98 -8.00
C THR A 279 -10.04 5.42 -8.39
N SER A 280 -9.26 5.63 -9.44
CA SER A 280 -9.03 6.96 -10.00
C SER A 280 -9.08 6.97 -11.53
N LEU A 281 -9.38 8.13 -12.07
CA LEU A 281 -9.28 8.45 -13.50
C LEU A 281 -8.57 9.78 -13.63
N SER A 282 -7.45 9.81 -14.33
CA SER A 282 -6.63 11.00 -14.52
C SER A 282 -6.40 11.29 -15.99
N VAL A 283 -6.50 12.57 -16.35
CA VAL A 283 -6.08 13.09 -17.64
C VAL A 283 -4.91 14.04 -17.40
N GLU A 284 -3.78 13.72 -17.98
CA GLU A 284 -2.52 14.45 -17.80
C GLU A 284 -2.09 15.12 -19.08
N ASN A 285 -1.51 16.33 -18.96
CA ASN A 285 -0.89 17.00 -20.08
C ASN A 285 0.56 17.38 -19.79
N ASN A 286 1.39 17.40 -20.83
CA ASN A 286 2.78 17.85 -20.74
C ASN A 286 3.22 18.45 -22.08
N TYR A 287 3.36 19.79 -22.11
CA TYR A 287 3.84 20.57 -23.25
C TYR A 287 5.27 21.07 -23.06
N GLY A 288 6.03 20.46 -22.14
CA GLY A 288 7.38 20.89 -21.82
C GLY A 288 7.41 22.08 -20.86
N ARG A 289 6.94 23.25 -21.29
CA ARG A 289 6.85 24.44 -20.42
C ARG A 289 5.64 24.44 -19.50
N THR A 290 4.58 23.75 -19.88
CA THR A 290 3.37 23.61 -19.06
C THR A 290 3.04 22.15 -18.87
N SER A 291 2.68 21.76 -17.67
CA SER A 291 2.23 20.41 -17.35
C SER A 291 1.15 20.43 -16.28
N GLY A 292 0.23 19.49 -16.33
CA GLY A 292 -0.83 19.40 -15.37
C GLY A 292 -1.60 18.11 -15.42
N ALA A 293 -2.54 17.96 -14.49
CA ALA A 293 -3.46 16.86 -14.45
C ALA A 293 -4.81 17.27 -13.87
N LEU A 294 -5.84 16.64 -14.39
CA LEU A 294 -7.18 16.60 -13.82
C LEU A 294 -7.46 15.16 -13.42
N SER A 295 -7.77 14.92 -12.16
CA SER A 295 -8.04 13.59 -11.63
C SER A 295 -9.36 13.57 -10.88
N LEU A 296 -10.12 12.49 -11.09
CA LEU A 296 -11.28 12.09 -10.31
C LEU A 296 -10.87 10.88 -9.49
N PHE A 297 -11.24 10.83 -8.22
CA PHE A 297 -10.97 9.66 -7.39
C PHE A 297 -12.14 9.33 -6.49
N TYR A 298 -12.26 8.06 -6.16
CA TYR A 298 -13.25 7.53 -5.23
C TYR A 298 -12.62 6.46 -4.35
N ASN A 299 -12.69 6.68 -3.05
CA ASN A 299 -12.26 5.73 -2.03
C ASN A 299 -13.48 5.19 -1.29
N TRP A 300 -13.42 3.92 -0.94
CA TRP A 300 -14.45 3.30 -0.10
C TRP A 300 -13.84 2.40 0.97
N GLY A 301 -14.57 2.26 2.07
CA GLY A 301 -14.20 1.39 3.16
C GLY A 301 -15.40 0.67 3.76
N ARG A 302 -15.17 -0.55 4.20
CA ARG A 302 -16.08 -1.31 5.04
C ARG A 302 -15.29 -1.89 6.19
N HIS A 303 -15.71 -1.60 7.41
CA HIS A 303 -15.02 -1.99 8.61
C HIS A 303 -16.01 -2.75 9.51
N ARG A 304 -15.60 -3.93 9.92
CA ARG A 304 -16.23 -4.72 10.99
C ARG A 304 -15.16 -4.94 12.04
N ILE A 305 -15.34 -4.32 13.18
CA ILE A 305 -14.40 -4.35 14.29
C ILE A 305 -15.17 -4.89 15.50
N ASN A 306 -14.66 -5.95 16.07
CA ASN A 306 -15.10 -6.49 17.34
C ASN A 306 -13.96 -6.29 18.34
N ASP A 307 -14.15 -5.42 19.30
CA ASP A 307 -13.10 -5.14 20.31
C ASP A 307 -13.01 -6.23 21.37
N GLY A 308 -13.94 -7.20 21.34
CA GLY A 308 -13.92 -8.32 22.25
C GLY A 308 -14.14 -7.95 23.72
N TYR A 309 -13.66 -8.80 24.62
CA TYR A 309 -13.73 -8.58 26.05
C TYR A 309 -12.43 -9.01 26.75
N THR A 310 -12.12 -8.35 27.86
CA THR A 310 -10.96 -8.70 28.68
C THR A 310 -11.15 -10.03 29.38
N VAL A 311 -10.12 -10.87 29.40
CA VAL A 311 -10.10 -12.16 30.12
C VAL A 311 -9.52 -11.92 31.52
N ASP A 312 -10.05 -10.97 32.28
CA ASP A 312 -9.74 -10.84 33.71
C ASP A 312 -10.72 -11.67 34.54
N PRO A 313 -10.26 -12.68 35.30
CA PRO A 313 -11.12 -13.46 36.16
C PRO A 313 -11.81 -12.62 37.25
N ASN A 314 -11.33 -11.42 37.52
CA ASN A 314 -11.94 -10.51 38.49
C ASN A 314 -12.88 -9.48 37.85
N ASP A 315 -12.89 -9.36 36.54
CA ASP A 315 -13.83 -8.50 35.83
C ASP A 315 -15.11 -9.26 35.50
N THR A 316 -15.97 -9.36 36.48
CA THR A 316 -17.27 -10.01 36.31
C THR A 316 -18.29 -9.15 35.55
N ASN A 317 -17.90 -7.99 35.09
CA ASN A 317 -18.85 -6.94 34.71
C ASN A 317 -18.85 -6.54 33.25
N ASN A 318 -18.22 -7.20 32.31
CA ASN A 318 -18.65 -6.92 30.93
C ASN A 318 -17.83 -7.60 29.86
N PRO A 319 -18.49 -8.36 28.98
CA PRO A 319 -18.06 -8.40 27.60
C PRO A 319 -18.15 -6.96 27.08
N LYS A 320 -17.02 -6.35 26.72
CA LYS A 320 -17.02 -5.20 25.85
C LYS A 320 -17.38 -5.69 24.44
N ASP A 321 -18.62 -6.14 24.28
CA ASP A 321 -19.16 -6.55 22.98
C ASP A 321 -19.40 -5.30 22.12
N TYR A 322 -18.31 -4.57 21.86
CA TYR A 322 -18.32 -3.44 20.98
C TYR A 322 -18.08 -3.93 19.56
N ARG A 323 -19.17 -4.28 18.90
CA ARG A 323 -19.17 -4.55 17.47
C ARG A 323 -19.40 -3.25 16.71
N PHE A 324 -18.33 -2.72 16.16
CA PHE A 324 -18.38 -1.54 15.35
C PHE A 324 -18.44 -1.92 13.86
N ASN A 325 -19.53 -1.53 13.20
CA ASN A 325 -19.67 -1.68 11.77
C ASN A 325 -19.75 -0.30 11.14
N SER A 326 -18.83 0.02 10.24
CA SER A 326 -18.84 1.29 9.53
C SER A 326 -18.61 1.12 8.03
N ARG A 327 -19.09 2.10 7.31
CA ARG A 327 -18.81 2.33 5.91
C ARG A 327 -18.40 3.78 5.73
N ASP A 328 -17.39 4.01 4.94
CA ASP A 328 -17.01 5.33 4.48
C ASP A 328 -16.86 5.34 2.96
N ASP A 329 -17.23 6.46 2.39
CA ASP A 329 -17.11 6.74 0.96
C ASP A 329 -16.56 8.17 0.83
N MET A 330 -15.51 8.34 0.03
CA MET A 330 -14.90 9.65 -0.23
C MET A 330 -14.66 9.79 -1.73
N MET A 331 -15.15 10.85 -2.31
CA MET A 331 -14.88 11.21 -3.69
C MET A 331 -14.25 12.58 -3.78
N GLY A 332 -13.43 12.79 -4.77
CA GLY A 332 -12.80 14.08 -4.98
C GLY A 332 -12.37 14.32 -6.40
N VAL A 333 -12.12 15.61 -6.65
CA VAL A 333 -11.54 16.12 -7.88
C VAL A 333 -10.26 16.83 -7.52
N SER A 334 -9.19 16.53 -8.23
CA SER A 334 -7.91 17.24 -8.11
C SER A 334 -7.53 17.82 -9.46
N TRP A 335 -7.25 19.10 -9.48
CA TRP A 335 -6.72 19.75 -10.66
C TRP A 335 -5.48 20.56 -10.31
N HIS A 336 -4.45 20.41 -11.09
CA HIS A 336 -3.27 21.26 -11.02
C HIS A 336 -2.75 21.55 -12.42
N GLN A 337 -2.18 22.72 -12.61
CA GLN A 337 -1.50 23.13 -13.82
C GLN A 337 -0.30 23.99 -13.43
N SER A 338 0.88 23.66 -13.95
CA SER A 338 2.09 24.44 -13.76
C SER A 338 2.58 25.00 -15.09
N ALA A 339 3.17 26.17 -15.03
CA ALA A 339 3.89 26.83 -16.15
C ALA A 339 5.29 27.21 -15.66
N ARG A 340 6.30 27.02 -16.51
CA ARG A 340 7.70 27.34 -16.27
C ARG A 340 8.17 28.39 -17.28
#